data_f5bc1e5d2025ace868e62d7afae66c63
#
_entry.id   f5bc1e5d2025ace868e62d7afae66c63
#
_cell.length_a   1.000
_cell.length_b   1.000
_cell.length_c   1.000
_cell.angle_alpha   90.00
_cell.angle_beta   90.00
_cell.angle_gamma   90.00
#
_symmetry.space_group_name_H-M   'P 1'
#
loop_
_entity.id
_entity.type
_entity.pdbx_description
1 polymer ?
#
loop_
_entity_poly.entity_id
_entity_poly.type
_entity_poly.pdbx_seq_one_letter_code
_entity_poly.pdbx_strand_id
1 'polypeptide(L)'
;VYNAYVGLTGSTVPEIMPKDLVVTKKREAKDLEVGDIITFLSSDPRLSNIIVTHRIKAKYYDATTNKYTFQTKGDANNTADFTLAEDTNIIGEVIFKIPKIGYIQSILATKGGLIIVVLIPCLAILSYDIVKLGKNVKNKVVKKKSEVSIVRRWNYD
;
A
#
# COMPACT_ATOMS: atom_id res chain seq x y z
N VAL A 1 7.06 10.88 -13.26
CA VAL A 1 7.56 10.00 -12.20
C VAL A 1 6.47 9.86 -11.16
N TYR A 2 6.28 8.63 -10.66
CA TYR A 2 5.35 8.31 -9.57
C TYR A 2 6.15 7.93 -8.33
N ASN A 3 5.69 8.35 -7.17
CA ASN A 3 6.26 7.98 -5.88
C ASN A 3 5.15 7.47 -4.95
N ALA A 4 5.49 6.63 -3.98
CA ALA A 4 4.54 6.09 -3.02
C ALA A 4 5.05 6.29 -1.59
N TYR A 5 4.20 6.77 -0.71
CA TYR A 5 4.52 7.06 0.69
C TYR A 5 3.43 6.52 1.61
N VAL A 6 3.81 6.04 2.78
CA VAL A 6 2.86 5.66 3.83
C VAL A 6 2.67 6.83 4.77
N GLY A 7 1.42 7.27 4.93
CA GLY A 7 1.06 8.32 5.89
C GLY A 7 1.31 7.88 7.33
N LEU A 8 2.14 8.63 8.05
CA LEU A 8 2.49 8.33 9.45
C LEU A 8 1.60 9.08 10.45
N THR A 9 1.05 10.22 10.05
CA THR A 9 0.29 11.13 10.93
C THR A 9 -1.16 11.27 10.47
N GLY A 10 -2.02 11.76 11.36
CA GLY A 10 -3.43 12.02 11.07
C GLY A 10 -3.72 13.46 10.63
N SER A 11 -2.73 14.26 10.26
CA SER A 11 -2.93 15.68 9.90
C SER A 11 -3.85 15.92 8.71
N THR A 12 -4.02 14.92 7.84
CA THR A 12 -4.83 15.00 6.62
C THR A 12 -6.13 14.17 6.71
N VAL A 13 -6.51 13.74 7.92
CA VAL A 13 -7.81 13.09 8.17
C VAL A 13 -8.95 14.09 7.87
N PRO A 14 -10.09 13.67 7.29
CA PRO A 14 -10.46 12.29 6.95
C PRO A 14 -9.95 11.83 5.58
N GLU A 15 -9.39 12.71 4.77
CA GLU A 15 -9.01 12.36 3.39
C GLU A 15 -7.90 11.31 3.34
N ILE A 16 -6.86 11.45 4.14
CA ILE A 16 -5.78 10.46 4.24
C ILE A 16 -5.65 10.03 5.70
N MET A 17 -5.90 8.75 5.95
CA MET A 17 -5.77 8.17 7.28
C MET A 17 -4.34 7.71 7.56
N PRO A 18 -3.91 7.68 8.84
CA PRO A 18 -2.64 7.05 9.19
C PRO A 18 -2.57 5.61 8.65
N LYS A 19 -1.41 5.25 8.09
CA LYS A 19 -1.14 3.97 7.43
C LYS A 19 -1.81 3.76 6.07
N ASP A 20 -2.44 4.78 5.48
CA ASP A 20 -2.77 4.76 4.07
C ASP A 20 -1.49 4.89 3.23
N LEU A 21 -1.45 4.19 2.10
CA LEU A 21 -0.42 4.39 1.09
C LEU A 21 -0.90 5.48 0.14
N VAL A 22 -0.11 6.53 0.02
CA VAL A 22 -0.37 7.67 -0.86
C VAL A 22 0.52 7.54 -2.09
N VAL A 23 -0.09 7.59 -3.26
CA VAL A 23 0.62 7.59 -4.54
C VAL A 23 0.60 9.01 -5.09
N THR A 24 1.79 9.55 -5.35
CA THR A 24 1.96 10.90 -5.89
C THR A 24 2.51 10.85 -7.30
N LYS A 25 2.09 11.82 -8.12
CA LYS A 25 2.61 12.07 -9.46
C LYS A 25 3.31 13.42 -9.48
N LYS A 26 4.54 13.46 -9.98
CA LYS A 26 5.24 14.74 -10.16
C LYS A 26 4.45 15.62 -11.12
N ARG A 27 4.13 16.84 -10.67
CA ARG A 27 3.48 17.92 -11.44
C ARG A 27 4.36 19.13 -11.45
N GLU A 28 4.23 19.96 -12.47
CA GLU A 28 4.84 21.28 -12.45
C GLU A 28 4.06 22.21 -11.53
N ALA A 29 4.75 23.09 -10.81
CA ALA A 29 4.11 23.99 -9.84
C ALA A 29 3.03 24.89 -10.46
N LYS A 30 3.19 25.23 -11.76
CA LYS A 30 2.20 26.02 -12.49
C LYS A 30 0.85 25.31 -12.62
N ASP A 31 0.86 23.96 -12.71
CA ASP A 31 -0.32 23.11 -12.94
C ASP A 31 -1.04 22.71 -11.65
N LEU A 32 -0.44 23.01 -10.49
CA LEU A 32 -1.05 22.75 -9.19
C LEU A 32 -2.07 23.84 -8.84
N GLU A 33 -3.21 23.46 -8.30
CA GLU A 33 -4.31 24.36 -7.97
C GLU A 33 -4.65 24.33 -6.48
N VAL A 34 -5.39 25.36 -6.05
CA VAL A 34 -5.96 25.39 -4.69
C VAL A 34 -6.99 24.25 -4.56
N GLY A 35 -6.82 23.45 -3.52
CA GLY A 35 -7.63 22.24 -3.27
C GLY A 35 -6.86 20.94 -3.51
N ASP A 36 -5.80 20.96 -4.34
CA ASP A 36 -4.96 19.79 -4.55
C ASP A 36 -4.25 19.37 -3.25
N ILE A 37 -4.04 18.07 -3.09
CA ILE A 37 -3.23 17.54 -2.00
C ILE A 37 -1.84 17.28 -2.55
N ILE A 38 -0.84 17.88 -1.95
CA ILE A 38 0.56 17.74 -2.36
C ILE A 38 1.39 17.08 -1.26
N THR A 39 2.38 16.32 -1.70
CA THR A 39 3.44 15.79 -0.84
C THR A 39 4.71 16.60 -1.11
N PHE A 40 5.30 17.11 -0.06
CA PHE A 40 6.46 17.99 -0.13
C PHE A 40 7.40 17.79 1.05
N LEU A 41 8.64 18.25 0.92
CA LEU A 41 9.60 18.29 1.99
C LEU A 41 9.39 19.57 2.80
N SER A 42 9.14 19.44 4.10
CA SER A 42 8.86 20.58 4.97
C SER A 42 10.05 21.51 5.08
N SER A 43 9.80 22.82 4.92
CA SER A 43 10.76 23.89 5.19
C SER A 43 10.67 24.41 6.64
N ASP A 44 9.78 23.87 7.47
CA ASP A 44 9.68 24.26 8.89
C ASP A 44 10.93 23.77 9.65
N PRO A 45 11.67 24.63 10.30
CA PRO A 45 12.87 24.24 11.07
C PRO A 45 12.59 23.16 12.14
N ARG A 46 11.35 23.10 12.65
CA ARG A 46 10.90 22.11 13.63
C ARG A 46 10.63 20.74 13.01
N LEU A 47 10.36 20.71 11.70
CA LEU A 47 10.02 19.55 10.91
C LEU A 47 10.96 19.40 9.70
N SER A 48 12.19 19.91 9.79
CA SER A 48 13.13 19.91 8.68
C SER A 48 13.40 18.50 8.18
N ASN A 49 13.35 18.36 6.84
CA ASN A 49 13.51 17.08 6.14
C ASN A 49 12.41 16.02 6.39
N ILE A 50 11.27 16.41 6.93
CA ILE A 50 10.12 15.51 7.02
C ILE A 50 9.24 15.69 5.80
N ILE A 51 8.84 14.56 5.21
CA ILE A 51 7.86 14.54 4.12
C ILE A 51 6.47 14.75 4.71
N VAL A 52 5.80 15.79 4.22
CA VAL A 52 4.46 16.20 4.64
C VAL A 52 3.49 16.08 3.46
N THR A 53 2.26 15.67 3.74
CA THR A 53 1.20 15.63 2.74
C THR A 53 0.03 16.46 3.23
N HIS A 54 -0.21 17.61 2.62
CA HIS A 54 -1.25 18.57 3.02
C HIS A 54 -1.95 19.14 1.79
N ARG A 55 -3.10 19.78 2.01
CA ARG A 55 -3.90 20.42 0.97
C ARG A 55 -3.48 21.86 0.74
N ILE A 56 -3.38 22.26 -0.52
CA ILE A 56 -3.12 23.65 -0.95
C ILE A 56 -4.34 24.52 -0.57
N LYS A 57 -4.09 25.59 0.16
CA LYS A 57 -5.10 26.61 0.54
C LYS A 57 -4.92 27.91 -0.22
N ALA A 58 -3.69 28.26 -0.61
CA ALA A 58 -3.43 29.39 -1.47
C ALA A 58 -2.18 29.11 -2.32
N LYS A 59 -2.14 29.72 -3.50
CA LYS A 59 -1.04 29.64 -4.46
C LYS A 59 -0.55 31.06 -4.73
N TYR A 60 0.75 31.25 -4.63
CA TYR A 60 1.40 32.53 -4.89
C TYR A 60 2.41 32.37 -6.02
N TYR A 61 2.53 33.40 -6.84
CA TYR A 61 3.51 33.45 -7.90
C TYR A 61 4.35 34.74 -7.75
N ASP A 62 5.64 34.59 -7.70
CA ASP A 62 6.59 35.67 -7.69
C ASP A 62 7.19 35.86 -9.10
N ALA A 63 6.78 36.93 -9.76
CA ALA A 63 7.24 37.25 -11.11
C ALA A 63 8.75 37.63 -11.16
N THR A 64 9.33 38.07 -10.05
CA THR A 64 10.75 38.43 -9.97
C THR A 64 11.64 37.18 -10.01
N THR A 65 11.26 36.18 -9.27
CA THR A 65 12.03 34.93 -9.16
C THR A 65 11.49 33.82 -10.08
N ASN A 66 10.35 34.04 -10.73
CA ASN A 66 9.61 33.07 -11.55
C ASN A 66 9.31 31.78 -10.78
N LYS A 67 8.96 31.89 -9.49
CA LYS A 67 8.69 30.76 -8.60
C LYS A 67 7.28 30.76 -8.05
N TYR A 68 6.78 29.56 -7.80
CA TYR A 68 5.53 29.35 -7.10
C TYR A 68 5.79 28.95 -5.66
N THR A 69 4.94 29.45 -4.76
CA THR A 69 4.89 29.01 -3.36
C THR A 69 3.45 28.71 -2.98
N PHE A 70 3.26 27.80 -2.05
CA PHE A 70 1.95 27.30 -1.68
C PHE A 70 1.75 27.37 -0.15
N GLN A 71 0.65 27.98 0.26
CA GLN A 71 0.17 27.86 1.63
C GLN A 71 -0.58 26.55 1.75
N THR A 72 -0.11 25.67 2.60
CA THR A 72 -0.71 24.35 2.82
C THR A 72 -1.36 24.25 4.19
N LYS A 73 -2.25 23.27 4.33
CA LYS A 73 -2.91 22.94 5.59
C LYS A 73 -3.32 21.47 5.60
N GLY A 74 -3.01 20.76 6.66
CA GLY A 74 -3.61 19.45 6.93
C GLY A 74 -5.11 19.56 7.17
N ASP A 75 -5.92 18.67 6.60
CA ASP A 75 -7.38 18.76 6.70
C ASP A 75 -7.88 18.68 8.14
N ALA A 76 -7.17 17.93 9.00
CA ALA A 76 -7.46 17.84 10.43
C ALA A 76 -6.87 18.99 11.28
N ASN A 77 -5.99 19.82 10.72
CA ASN A 77 -5.36 20.90 11.48
C ASN A 77 -6.31 22.10 11.60
N ASN A 78 -6.23 22.83 12.69
CA ASN A 78 -7.04 24.06 12.87
C ASN A 78 -6.44 25.25 12.11
N THR A 79 -5.11 25.29 11.96
CA THR A 79 -4.37 26.39 11.34
C THR A 79 -3.64 25.92 10.11
N ALA A 80 -3.36 26.85 9.18
CA ALA A 80 -2.45 26.63 8.06
C ALA A 80 -1.03 26.36 8.56
N ASP A 81 -0.24 25.74 7.70
CA ASP A 81 1.17 25.47 8.00
C ASP A 81 1.95 26.78 8.18
N PHE A 82 2.90 26.78 9.08
CA PHE A 82 3.64 27.98 9.43
C PHE A 82 4.53 28.47 8.28
N THR A 83 5.06 27.55 7.48
CA THR A 83 5.93 27.86 6.35
C THR A 83 5.22 27.54 5.03
N LEU A 84 5.58 28.30 3.99
CA LEU A 84 5.11 28.01 2.63
C LEU A 84 5.89 26.84 2.04
N ALA A 85 5.20 26.00 1.28
CA ALA A 85 5.84 24.97 0.48
C ALA A 85 6.38 25.62 -0.82
N GLU A 86 7.68 25.52 -1.05
CA GLU A 86 8.32 26.00 -2.27
C GLU A 86 8.20 24.97 -3.39
N ASP A 87 8.16 25.43 -4.64
CA ASP A 87 8.09 24.59 -5.83
C ASP A 87 9.22 23.54 -5.90
N THR A 88 10.42 23.91 -5.45
CA THR A 88 11.60 23.03 -5.39
C THR A 88 11.45 21.87 -4.41
N ASN A 89 10.61 22.03 -3.39
CA ASN A 89 10.41 21.06 -2.32
C ASN A 89 9.22 20.12 -2.58
N ILE A 90 8.44 20.38 -3.65
CA ILE A 90 7.28 19.57 -4.00
C ILE A 90 7.72 18.26 -4.65
N ILE A 91 7.30 17.17 -4.04
CA ILE A 91 7.53 15.81 -4.54
C ILE A 91 6.49 15.44 -5.59
N GLY A 92 5.22 15.82 -5.36
CA GLY A 92 4.15 15.62 -6.31
C GLY A 92 2.75 15.80 -5.72
N GLU A 93 1.76 15.79 -6.61
CA GLU A 93 0.34 15.78 -6.30
C GLU A 93 -0.12 14.36 -5.95
N VAL A 94 -0.96 14.23 -4.94
CA VAL A 94 -1.61 12.96 -4.58
C VAL A 94 -2.71 12.65 -5.59
N ILE A 95 -2.54 11.58 -6.34
CA ILE A 95 -3.48 11.14 -7.36
C ILE A 95 -4.32 9.94 -6.92
N PHE A 96 -3.82 9.17 -5.95
CA PHE A 96 -4.47 7.96 -5.48
C PHE A 96 -4.02 7.61 -4.07
N LYS A 97 -4.93 7.01 -3.29
CA LYS A 97 -4.62 6.44 -1.97
C LYS A 97 -5.10 4.99 -1.88
N ILE A 98 -4.32 4.16 -1.23
CA ILE A 98 -4.71 2.78 -0.90
C ILE A 98 -4.88 2.72 0.61
N PRO A 99 -6.11 2.55 1.10
CA PRO A 99 -6.36 2.58 2.53
C PRO A 99 -5.71 1.39 3.23
N LYS A 100 -5.17 1.65 4.42
CA LYS A 100 -4.70 0.63 5.38
C LYS A 100 -3.57 -0.28 4.92
N ILE A 101 -2.94 -0.05 3.77
CA ILE A 101 -1.86 -0.92 3.28
C ILE A 101 -0.61 -0.90 4.20
N GLY A 102 -0.40 0.20 4.90
CA GLY A 102 0.68 0.32 5.88
C GLY A 102 0.55 -0.63 7.08
N TYR A 103 -0.63 -1.20 7.34
CA TYR A 103 -0.77 -2.28 8.32
C TYR A 103 -0.06 -3.54 7.87
N ILE A 104 -0.13 -3.87 6.57
CA ILE A 104 0.59 -5.01 6.00
C ILE A 104 2.09 -4.79 6.15
N GLN A 105 2.58 -3.60 5.83
CA GLN A 105 3.98 -3.22 6.03
C GLN A 105 4.38 -3.35 7.50
N SER A 106 3.55 -2.88 8.43
CA SER A 106 3.81 -2.99 9.87
C SER A 106 3.91 -4.44 10.33
N ILE A 107 3.06 -5.33 9.82
CA ILE A 107 3.10 -6.77 10.12
C ILE A 107 4.39 -7.39 9.56
N LEU A 108 4.71 -7.12 8.30
CA LEU A 108 5.91 -7.65 7.63
C LEU A 108 7.22 -7.14 8.26
N ALA A 109 7.21 -5.96 8.86
CA ALA A 109 8.36 -5.39 9.56
C ALA A 109 8.69 -6.12 10.89
N THR A 110 7.77 -6.93 11.41
CA THR A 110 8.01 -7.74 12.61
C THR A 110 8.50 -9.14 12.23
N LYS A 111 9.47 -9.68 12.99
CA LYS A 111 9.96 -11.05 12.77
C LYS A 111 8.83 -12.08 12.83
N GLY A 112 7.92 -11.95 13.79
CA GLY A 112 6.76 -12.84 13.93
C GLY A 112 5.76 -12.71 12.78
N GLY A 113 5.46 -11.48 12.34
CA GLY A 113 4.55 -11.21 11.23
C GLY A 113 5.06 -11.78 9.91
N LEU A 114 6.37 -11.63 9.62
CA LEU A 114 7.00 -12.23 8.45
C LEU A 114 6.84 -13.76 8.44
N ILE A 115 7.14 -14.40 9.59
CA ILE A 115 7.00 -15.86 9.74
C ILE A 115 5.55 -16.28 9.48
N ILE A 116 4.56 -15.60 10.06
CA ILE A 116 3.15 -15.93 9.88
C ILE A 116 2.72 -15.82 8.42
N VAL A 117 3.10 -14.73 7.73
CA VAL A 117 2.75 -14.49 6.32
C VAL A 117 3.36 -15.55 5.39
N VAL A 118 4.51 -16.11 5.73
CA VAL A 118 5.13 -17.21 4.97
C VAL A 118 4.57 -18.57 5.35
N LEU A 119 4.42 -18.85 6.64
CA LEU A 119 3.98 -20.17 7.12
C LEU A 119 2.53 -20.51 6.74
N ILE A 120 1.61 -19.55 6.83
CA ILE A 120 0.19 -19.82 6.54
C ILE A 120 -0.01 -20.33 5.10
N PRO A 121 0.46 -19.68 4.03
CA PRO A 121 0.31 -20.19 2.67
C PRO A 121 1.08 -21.51 2.44
N CYS A 122 2.26 -21.69 3.05
CA CYS A 122 3.00 -22.94 2.97
C CYS A 122 2.20 -24.10 3.57
N LEU A 123 1.62 -23.93 4.76
CA LEU A 123 0.79 -24.94 5.39
C LEU A 123 -0.49 -25.23 4.60
N ALA A 124 -1.09 -24.21 4.00
CA ALA A 124 -2.26 -24.38 3.13
C ALA A 124 -1.93 -25.24 1.90
N ILE A 125 -0.80 -24.98 1.24
CA ILE A 125 -0.34 -25.77 0.08
C ILE A 125 -0.04 -27.21 0.50
N LEU A 126 0.70 -27.41 1.59
CA LEU A 126 1.01 -28.75 2.10
C LEU A 126 -0.25 -29.55 2.46
N SER A 127 -1.20 -28.92 3.14
CA SER A 127 -2.47 -29.59 3.49
C SER A 127 -3.27 -29.97 2.24
N TYR A 128 -3.30 -29.11 1.23
CA TYR A 128 -3.93 -29.43 -0.06
C TYR A 128 -3.28 -30.63 -0.74
N ASP A 129 -1.94 -30.66 -0.80
CA ASP A 129 -1.20 -31.77 -1.41
C ASP A 129 -1.40 -33.09 -0.68
N ILE A 130 -1.41 -33.09 0.65
CA ILE A 130 -1.70 -34.27 1.47
C ILE A 130 -3.10 -34.83 1.15
N VAL A 131 -4.13 -33.98 1.11
CA VAL A 131 -5.49 -34.38 0.79
C VAL A 131 -5.58 -34.94 -0.64
N LYS A 132 -4.91 -34.31 -1.60
CA LYS A 132 -4.86 -34.76 -2.99
C LYS A 132 -4.18 -36.12 -3.13
N LEU A 133 -3.05 -36.32 -2.45
CA LEU A 133 -2.36 -37.61 -2.41
C LEU A 133 -3.23 -38.69 -1.81
N GLY A 134 -3.89 -38.43 -0.68
CA GLY A 134 -4.81 -39.38 -0.03
C GLY A 134 -5.95 -39.80 -0.96
N LYS A 135 -6.57 -38.89 -1.66
CA LYS A 135 -7.60 -39.17 -2.69
C LYS A 135 -7.06 -40.05 -3.82
N ASN A 136 -5.86 -39.73 -4.36
CA ASN A 136 -5.24 -40.49 -5.43
C ASN A 136 -4.87 -41.91 -5.03
N VAL A 137 -4.35 -42.10 -3.82
CA VAL A 137 -4.05 -43.44 -3.28
C VAL A 137 -5.35 -44.24 -3.10
N LYS A 138 -6.38 -43.64 -2.50
CA LYS A 138 -7.68 -44.31 -2.34
C LYS A 138 -8.26 -44.77 -3.70
N ASN A 139 -8.23 -43.92 -4.71
CA ASN A 139 -8.72 -44.24 -6.06
C ASN A 139 -7.91 -45.37 -6.70
N LYS A 140 -6.57 -45.36 -6.57
CA LYS A 140 -5.73 -46.47 -7.07
C LYS A 140 -6.03 -47.80 -6.37
N VAL A 141 -6.22 -47.78 -5.05
CA VAL A 141 -6.56 -48.99 -4.28
C VAL A 141 -7.93 -49.53 -4.70
N VAL A 142 -8.94 -48.68 -4.86
CA VAL A 142 -10.28 -49.07 -5.32
C VAL A 142 -10.21 -49.67 -6.73
N LYS A 143 -9.49 -49.03 -7.66
CA LYS A 143 -9.32 -49.54 -9.04
C LYS A 143 -8.65 -50.93 -9.04
N LYS A 144 -7.55 -51.12 -8.28
CA LYS A 144 -6.85 -52.39 -8.18
C LYS A 144 -7.75 -53.49 -7.60
N LYS A 145 -8.59 -53.16 -6.59
CA LYS A 145 -9.52 -54.11 -6.00
C LYS A 145 -10.62 -54.56 -6.98
N SER A 146 -11.12 -53.64 -7.82
CA SER A 146 -12.08 -53.99 -8.88
C SER A 146 -11.48 -54.86 -9.97
N GLU A 147 -10.25 -54.60 -10.40
CA GLU A 147 -9.53 -55.42 -11.39
C GLU A 147 -9.32 -56.85 -10.87
N VAL A 148 -8.87 -57.00 -9.63
CA VAL A 148 -8.69 -58.31 -9.02
C VAL A 148 -10.03 -59.08 -8.88
N SER A 149 -11.13 -58.42 -8.59
CA SER A 149 -12.44 -59.04 -8.50
C SER A 149 -12.97 -59.54 -9.85
N ILE A 150 -12.68 -58.82 -10.92
CA ILE A 150 -13.05 -59.21 -12.31
C ILE A 150 -12.25 -60.46 -12.71
N VAL A 151 -10.91 -60.47 -12.53
CA VAL A 151 -10.06 -61.62 -12.85
C VAL A 151 -10.45 -62.87 -12.10
N ARG A 152 -10.86 -62.78 -10.82
CA ARG A 152 -11.37 -63.94 -10.06
C ARG A 152 -12.66 -64.53 -10.65
N ARG A 153 -13.56 -63.71 -11.18
CA ARG A 153 -14.83 -64.13 -11.76
C ARG A 153 -14.60 -64.96 -13.02
N TRP A 154 -13.61 -64.62 -13.84
CA TRP A 154 -13.28 -65.36 -15.10
C TRP A 154 -12.57 -66.68 -14.87
N ASN A 155 -12.02 -66.95 -13.71
CA ASN A 155 -11.31 -68.19 -13.38
C ASN A 155 -12.19 -69.26 -12.75
N TYR A 156 -13.49 -69.02 -12.57
CA TYR A 156 -14.43 -69.95 -11.89
C TYR A 156 -15.65 -70.30 -12.78
N ASP A 157 -15.72 -69.82 -14.02
CA ASP A 157 -16.63 -70.22 -15.07
C ASP A 157 -15.88 -71.08 -16.12
#